data_649cdd22be03dee84b57937bdb95c8c7
#
_entry.id   649cdd22be03dee84b57937bdb95c8c7
#
_cell.length_a   1.000
_cell.length_b   1.000
_cell.length_c   1.000
_cell.angle_alpha   90.00
_cell.angle_beta   90.00
_cell.angle_gamma   90.00
#
_symmetry.space_group_name_H-M   'P 1'
#
loop_
_entity.id
_entity.type
_entity.pdbx_description
1 polymer ?
#
loop_
_entity_poly.entity_id
_entity_poly.type
_entity_poly.pdbx_seq_one_letter_code
_entity_poly.pdbx_strand_id
1 'polypeptide(L)'
;MTTRRIITLFTIAACALAMTGVAQAQNNRQMKQTQIKKQQLTLTEKWDKVFPKSDKVDHKKVTFVNRYGITLAADMYVPKGATGKLPAIAMSGPFGAVKEQCSGLYAQQMAERGMLTIAFDPSFTGESGGEPRYMASPDINTEDFQAAVDFLSTLDNVDPDRIGILGICGWGGMALNTAAIDTRIKATAVMTMYDMTRINANGYFDSMDGEARYQQRVALNQQRTADYARGYYETGGGVIDPLPADAPQFVKDYYDYYKTPRGYHERSLNSNDGWNQTGCISFMNQPILKYTKEIRSAVLIVHGSEAHSRYFAEDAYRDMTSYTNYRDNKELMIIPGATHCDLYDGGKDKVIPWDKLEAFFKANLK
;
A
#
# COMPACT_ATOMS: atom_id res chain seq x y z
N MET A 1 31.97 16.00 -24.81
CA MET A 1 31.69 16.40 -23.42
C MET A 1 30.96 17.75 -23.25
N THR A 2 30.44 18.36 -24.31
CA THR A 2 29.95 19.76 -24.32
C THR A 2 28.41 19.90 -24.43
N THR A 3 27.71 18.91 -24.89
CA THR A 3 26.26 19.05 -25.20
C THR A 3 25.33 18.79 -23.99
N ARG A 4 25.74 17.97 -23.01
CA ARG A 4 24.93 17.69 -21.80
C ARG A 4 24.92 18.84 -20.78
N ARG A 5 25.98 19.66 -20.72
CA ARG A 5 26.03 20.81 -19.81
C ARG A 5 25.18 22.00 -20.25
N ILE A 6 24.92 22.13 -21.56
CA ILE A 6 24.14 23.25 -22.12
C ILE A 6 22.64 23.07 -21.83
N ILE A 7 22.12 21.82 -21.88
CA ILE A 7 20.69 21.56 -21.64
C ILE A 7 20.32 21.79 -20.16
N THR A 8 21.20 21.46 -19.21
CA THR A 8 20.96 21.67 -17.78
C THR A 8 20.98 23.17 -17.39
N LEU A 9 21.78 23.98 -18.09
CA LEU A 9 21.82 25.43 -17.86
C LEU A 9 20.60 26.15 -18.43
N PHE A 10 20.02 25.68 -19.54
CA PHE A 10 18.83 26.29 -20.13
C PHE A 10 17.55 26.01 -19.31
N THR A 11 17.44 24.85 -18.65
CA THR A 11 16.30 24.54 -17.77
C THR A 11 16.34 25.34 -16.47
N ILE A 12 17.51 25.58 -15.91
CA ILE A 12 17.67 26.42 -14.71
C ILE A 12 17.45 27.90 -15.03
N ALA A 13 17.91 28.37 -16.18
CA ALA A 13 17.71 29.76 -16.62
C ALA A 13 16.25 30.06 -16.96
N ALA A 14 15.50 29.12 -17.55
CA ALA A 14 14.07 29.29 -17.83
C ALA A 14 13.23 29.36 -16.54
N CYS A 15 13.57 28.60 -15.50
CA CYS A 15 12.91 28.70 -14.19
C CYS A 15 13.31 30.00 -13.45
N ALA A 16 14.55 30.47 -13.59
CA ALA A 16 15.00 31.72 -12.95
C ALA A 16 14.39 32.95 -13.61
N LEU A 17 14.22 32.97 -14.94
CA LEU A 17 13.58 34.08 -15.67
C LEU A 17 12.06 34.13 -15.42
N ALA A 18 11.39 33.01 -15.16
CA ALA A 18 9.99 32.99 -14.75
C ALA A 18 9.80 33.56 -13.32
N MET A 19 10.83 33.49 -12.46
CA MET A 19 10.77 34.06 -11.11
C MET A 19 11.06 35.57 -11.07
N THR A 20 11.79 36.12 -12.01
CA THR A 20 12.12 37.55 -12.03
C THR A 20 11.06 38.42 -12.72
N GLY A 21 10.23 37.85 -13.59
CA GLY A 21 9.14 38.56 -14.26
C GLY A 21 7.89 38.79 -13.40
N VAL A 22 7.76 38.09 -12.26
CA VAL A 22 6.62 38.21 -11.34
C VAL A 22 6.89 39.14 -10.16
N ALA A 23 8.11 39.62 -10.00
CA ALA A 23 8.55 40.42 -8.85
C ALA A 23 8.12 41.89 -8.89
N GLN A 24 7.37 42.37 -9.89
CA GLN A 24 7.01 43.76 -10.02
C GLN A 24 5.53 44.09 -10.07
N ALA A 25 4.65 43.12 -9.78
CA ALA A 25 3.27 43.41 -9.39
C ALA A 25 3.17 43.26 -7.87
N GLN A 26 3.56 44.33 -7.15
CA GLN A 26 3.34 44.42 -5.70
C GLN A 26 1.84 44.50 -5.42
N ASN A 27 1.20 43.33 -5.28
CA ASN A 27 0.09 43.13 -4.39
C ASN A 27 0.60 42.21 -3.30
N ASN A 28 0.87 42.74 -2.11
CA ASN A 28 1.26 42.09 -0.87
C ASN A 28 0.17 41.12 -0.38
N ARG A 29 -0.17 40.10 -1.17
CA ARG A 29 -0.84 38.90 -0.68
C ARG A 29 0.24 37.91 -0.27
N GLN A 30 0.70 38.07 0.97
CA GLN A 30 1.46 37.03 1.64
C GLN A 30 0.61 35.75 1.58
N MET A 31 1.03 34.77 0.75
CA MET A 31 0.36 33.48 0.70
C MET A 31 0.43 32.88 2.11
N LYS A 32 -0.73 32.65 2.71
CA LYS A 32 -0.79 32.00 4.03
C LYS A 32 -0.28 30.58 3.90
N GLN A 33 0.58 30.19 4.82
CA GLN A 33 1.03 28.80 4.92
C GLN A 33 -0.17 27.87 5.10
N THR A 34 -0.22 26.83 4.30
CA THR A 34 -1.23 25.77 4.44
C THR A 34 -0.89 24.91 5.66
N GLN A 35 -1.80 24.87 6.62
CA GLN A 35 -1.62 24.09 7.84
C GLN A 35 -2.05 22.64 7.64
N ILE A 36 -1.29 21.70 8.20
CA ILE A 36 -1.70 20.30 8.32
C ILE A 36 -2.79 20.21 9.39
N LYS A 37 -4.00 19.80 9.00
CA LYS A 37 -5.15 19.68 9.90
C LYS A 37 -5.62 18.23 9.96
N LYS A 38 -5.67 17.66 11.16
CA LYS A 38 -6.30 16.36 11.39
C LYS A 38 -7.82 16.51 11.43
N GLN A 39 -8.50 15.61 10.73
CA GLN A 39 -9.93 15.38 10.93
C GLN A 39 -10.12 14.48 12.15
N GLN A 40 -11.18 14.70 12.89
CA GLN A 40 -11.56 13.80 13.96
C GLN A 40 -12.21 12.55 13.35
N LEU A 41 -11.66 11.40 13.66
CA LEU A 41 -12.19 10.11 13.23
C LEU A 41 -12.89 9.42 14.39
N THR A 42 -13.89 8.61 14.08
CA THR A 42 -14.50 7.69 15.06
C THR A 42 -13.74 6.37 14.98
N LEU A 43 -13.04 6.03 16.06
CA LEU A 43 -12.21 4.82 16.13
C LEU A 43 -12.84 3.82 17.08
N THR A 44 -12.83 2.55 16.73
CA THR A 44 -13.32 1.44 17.57
C THR A 44 -12.28 1.14 18.65
N GLU A 45 -12.67 1.23 19.92
CA GLU A 45 -11.76 0.96 21.05
C GLU A 45 -11.63 -0.53 21.37
N LYS A 46 -12.64 -1.34 21.03
CA LYS A 46 -12.63 -2.79 21.26
C LYS A 46 -11.58 -3.47 20.40
N TRP A 47 -11.06 -4.60 20.90
CA TRP A 47 -10.26 -5.51 20.10
C TRP A 47 -11.18 -6.26 19.11
N ASP A 48 -11.29 -5.77 17.92
CA ASP A 48 -12.15 -6.28 16.84
C ASP A 48 -11.35 -6.92 15.70
N LYS A 49 -10.12 -7.32 15.99
CA LYS A 49 -9.20 -7.91 15.01
C LYS A 49 -9.47 -9.41 14.84
N VAL A 50 -9.27 -9.91 13.62
CA VAL A 50 -9.46 -11.31 13.25
C VAL A 50 -8.35 -12.25 13.79
N PHE A 51 -7.43 -11.71 14.57
CA PHE A 51 -6.34 -12.45 15.20
C PHE A 51 -6.29 -12.15 16.71
N PRO A 52 -5.73 -13.07 17.53
CA PRO A 52 -5.67 -12.89 18.97
C PRO A 52 -4.71 -11.77 19.36
N LYS A 53 -5.04 -11.07 20.45
CA LYS A 53 -4.20 -10.05 21.04
C LYS A 53 -2.97 -10.67 21.69
N SER A 54 -1.79 -10.14 21.39
CA SER A 54 -0.54 -10.53 22.03
C SER A 54 -0.35 -9.86 23.38
N ASP A 55 0.19 -10.59 24.33
CA ASP A 55 0.62 -10.07 25.64
C ASP A 55 2.05 -9.49 25.64
N LYS A 56 2.79 -9.67 24.53
CA LYS A 56 4.17 -9.21 24.37
C LYS A 56 4.29 -7.78 23.83
N VAL A 57 3.21 -7.18 23.40
CA VAL A 57 3.20 -5.84 22.81
C VAL A 57 2.16 -4.95 23.45
N ASP A 58 2.44 -3.65 23.48
CA ASP A 58 1.47 -2.62 23.78
C ASP A 58 0.82 -2.17 22.48
N HIS A 59 -0.50 -2.02 22.50
CA HIS A 59 -1.30 -1.62 21.36
C HIS A 59 -2.08 -0.36 21.65
N LYS A 60 -2.08 0.58 20.69
CA LYS A 60 -2.98 1.74 20.70
C LYS A 60 -3.33 2.17 19.29
N LYS A 61 -4.50 2.79 19.13
CA LYS A 61 -4.87 3.46 17.88
C LYS A 61 -4.19 4.82 17.79
N VAL A 62 -3.74 5.18 16.59
CA VAL A 62 -3.12 6.47 16.28
C VAL A 62 -3.70 7.01 14.98
N THR A 63 -3.54 8.31 14.75
CA THR A 63 -3.94 8.96 13.50
C THR A 63 -2.83 9.88 13.00
N PHE A 64 -2.69 9.96 11.68
CA PHE A 64 -1.78 10.89 11.01
C PHE A 64 -2.42 11.42 9.72
N VAL A 65 -1.84 12.41 9.09
CA VAL A 65 -2.45 13.10 7.94
C VAL A 65 -1.51 13.01 6.76
N ASN A 66 -2.04 12.62 5.59
CA ASN A 66 -1.30 12.66 4.34
C ASN A 66 -1.30 14.08 3.75
N ARG A 67 -0.47 14.34 2.73
CA ARG A 67 -0.35 15.67 2.10
C ARG A 67 -1.62 16.14 1.40
N TYR A 68 -2.58 15.25 1.15
CA TYR A 68 -3.91 15.60 0.62
C TYR A 68 -4.90 16.02 1.71
N GLY A 69 -4.46 16.08 2.97
CA GLY A 69 -5.29 16.46 4.11
C GLY A 69 -6.21 15.35 4.60
N ILE A 70 -6.03 14.13 4.13
CA ILE A 70 -6.81 12.97 4.58
C ILE A 70 -6.18 12.44 5.87
N THR A 71 -6.98 12.31 6.92
CA THR A 71 -6.56 11.71 8.19
C THR A 71 -6.68 10.20 8.10
N LEU A 72 -5.57 9.50 8.36
CA LEU A 72 -5.48 8.04 8.36
C LEU A 72 -5.55 7.50 9.77
N ALA A 73 -6.22 6.35 9.92
CA ALA A 73 -6.30 5.58 11.16
C ALA A 73 -5.34 4.40 11.10
N ALA A 74 -4.61 4.17 12.20
CA ALA A 74 -3.69 3.05 12.31
C ALA A 74 -3.74 2.40 13.69
N ASP A 75 -3.41 1.13 13.74
CA ASP A 75 -3.07 0.39 14.94
C ASP A 75 -1.55 0.41 15.12
N MET A 76 -1.07 0.93 16.24
CA MET A 76 0.35 0.95 16.59
C MET A 76 0.64 -0.12 17.63
N TYR A 77 1.70 -0.90 17.37
CA TYR A 77 2.19 -1.94 18.26
C TYR A 77 3.62 -1.64 18.67
N VAL A 78 3.89 -1.68 19.98
CA VAL A 78 5.21 -1.41 20.54
C VAL A 78 5.63 -2.61 21.39
N PRO A 79 6.85 -3.14 21.26
CA PRO A 79 7.35 -4.21 22.12
C PRO A 79 7.29 -3.79 23.58
N LYS A 80 6.70 -4.62 24.46
CA LYS A 80 6.65 -4.32 25.91
C LYS A 80 8.05 -4.24 26.51
N GLY A 81 8.24 -3.22 27.34
CA GLY A 81 9.53 -3.00 28.00
C GLY A 81 10.65 -2.51 27.10
N ALA A 82 10.37 -2.20 25.84
CA ALA A 82 11.37 -1.63 24.95
C ALA A 82 11.85 -0.26 25.44
N THR A 83 13.14 -0.03 25.36
CA THR A 83 13.80 1.22 25.77
C THR A 83 14.59 1.80 24.60
N GLY A 84 14.75 3.13 24.59
CA GLY A 84 15.48 3.83 23.54
C GLY A 84 14.69 3.92 22.23
N LYS A 85 15.40 4.27 21.16
CA LYS A 85 14.82 4.41 19.84
C LYS A 85 14.79 3.08 19.08
N LEU A 86 13.61 2.72 18.59
CA LEU A 86 13.37 1.47 17.88
C LEU A 86 13.42 1.67 16.35
N PRO A 87 13.77 0.62 15.58
CA PRO A 87 13.42 0.58 14.17
C PRO A 87 11.90 0.51 14.03
N ALA A 88 11.35 1.09 12.96
CA ALA A 88 9.92 1.12 12.76
C ALA A 88 9.50 0.62 11.38
N ILE A 89 8.29 0.02 11.29
CA ILE A 89 7.73 -0.49 10.05
C ILE A 89 6.28 -0.03 9.89
N ALA A 90 5.96 0.61 8.77
CA ALA A 90 4.58 0.89 8.37
C ALA A 90 4.06 -0.22 7.45
N MET A 91 2.82 -0.67 7.68
CA MET A 91 2.22 -1.79 6.95
C MET A 91 0.81 -1.47 6.48
N SER A 92 0.45 -1.99 5.30
CA SER A 92 -0.94 -1.93 4.82
C SER A 92 -1.26 -3.06 3.84
N GLY A 93 -2.55 -3.26 3.60
CA GLY A 93 -3.10 -4.27 2.70
C GLY A 93 -3.70 -5.47 3.43
N PRO A 94 -4.29 -6.40 2.70
CA PRO A 94 -4.54 -6.43 1.24
C PRO A 94 -5.44 -5.31 0.71
N PHE A 95 -5.54 -5.19 -0.63
CA PHE A 95 -6.41 -4.21 -1.27
C PHE A 95 -7.87 -4.56 -0.99
N GLY A 96 -8.62 -3.63 -0.37
CA GLY A 96 -9.99 -3.88 0.09
C GLY A 96 -10.11 -4.51 1.48
N ALA A 97 -9.00 -4.84 2.12
CA ALA A 97 -8.95 -5.25 3.52
C ALA A 97 -8.83 -4.02 4.46
N VAL A 98 -8.89 -4.29 5.75
CA VAL A 98 -8.67 -3.30 6.82
C VAL A 98 -7.53 -3.74 7.74
N LYS A 99 -6.99 -2.80 8.51
CA LYS A 99 -5.87 -3.03 9.45
C LYS A 99 -6.17 -4.05 10.54
N GLU A 100 -7.43 -4.35 10.78
CA GLU A 100 -7.89 -5.37 11.72
C GLU A 100 -7.72 -6.82 11.20
N GLN A 101 -7.34 -6.95 9.91
CA GLN A 101 -7.10 -8.23 9.24
C GLN A 101 -5.59 -8.50 9.12
N CYS A 102 -5.14 -8.93 7.94
CA CYS A 102 -3.79 -9.38 7.64
C CYS A 102 -2.68 -8.39 8.07
N SER A 103 -2.78 -7.11 7.70
CA SER A 103 -1.71 -6.14 8.02
C SER A 103 -1.52 -5.92 9.51
N GLY A 104 -2.58 -5.98 10.30
CA GLY A 104 -2.50 -5.91 11.76
C GLY A 104 -1.83 -7.14 12.36
N LEU A 105 -2.09 -8.34 11.84
CA LEU A 105 -1.38 -9.56 12.23
C LEU A 105 0.12 -9.41 11.99
N TYR A 106 0.51 -8.97 10.80
CA TYR A 106 1.92 -8.75 10.47
C TYR A 106 2.55 -7.68 11.37
N ALA A 107 1.84 -6.60 11.65
CA ALA A 107 2.32 -5.55 12.53
C ALA A 107 2.54 -6.06 13.96
N GLN A 108 1.58 -6.81 14.52
CA GLN A 108 1.74 -7.43 15.85
C GLN A 108 2.93 -8.39 15.88
N GLN A 109 3.06 -9.25 14.86
CA GLN A 109 4.13 -10.24 14.78
C GLN A 109 5.52 -9.63 14.65
N MET A 110 5.66 -8.54 13.89
CA MET A 110 6.95 -7.83 13.80
C MET A 110 7.25 -7.02 15.05
N ALA A 111 6.23 -6.53 15.76
CA ALA A 111 6.42 -5.88 17.07
C ALA A 111 6.89 -6.87 18.13
N GLU A 112 6.37 -8.10 18.16
CA GLU A 112 6.87 -9.16 19.04
C GLU A 112 8.38 -9.49 18.81
N ARG A 113 8.91 -9.13 17.64
CA ARG A 113 10.30 -9.32 17.22
C ARG A 113 11.19 -8.08 17.42
N GLY A 114 10.67 -7.07 18.12
CA GLY A 114 11.46 -5.93 18.60
C GLY A 114 11.40 -4.66 17.75
N MET A 115 10.43 -4.50 16.88
CA MET A 115 10.24 -3.31 16.04
C MET A 115 8.98 -2.55 16.48
N LEU A 116 8.98 -1.22 16.43
CA LEU A 116 7.74 -0.48 16.50
C LEU A 116 7.02 -0.60 15.16
N THR A 117 5.72 -0.93 15.17
CA THR A 117 4.99 -1.12 13.92
C THR A 117 3.67 -0.38 13.92
N ILE A 118 3.23 0.03 12.73
CA ILE A 118 1.86 0.49 12.50
C ILE A 118 1.23 -0.29 11.35
N ALA A 119 -0.03 -0.69 11.51
CA ALA A 119 -0.90 -1.12 10.42
C ALA A 119 -1.96 -0.05 10.21
N PHE A 120 -2.07 0.51 8.99
CA PHE A 120 -3.00 1.59 8.71
C PHE A 120 -4.06 1.20 7.68
N ASP A 121 -5.27 1.77 7.84
CA ASP A 121 -6.26 1.76 6.78
C ASP A 121 -5.89 2.81 5.74
N PRO A 122 -5.99 2.49 4.46
CA PRO A 122 -5.79 3.47 3.38
C PRO A 122 -6.80 4.61 3.41
N SER A 123 -6.46 5.72 2.77
CA SER A 123 -7.42 6.77 2.43
C SER A 123 -8.69 6.18 1.82
N PHE A 124 -9.85 6.69 2.21
CA PHE A 124 -11.20 6.33 1.75
C PHE A 124 -11.76 5.02 2.28
N THR A 125 -11.04 4.25 3.06
CA THR A 125 -11.45 2.91 3.52
C THR A 125 -11.27 2.72 5.03
N GLY A 126 -11.88 1.68 5.58
CA GLY A 126 -11.79 1.36 6.99
C GLY A 126 -12.18 2.52 7.90
N GLU A 127 -11.40 2.76 8.96
CA GLU A 127 -11.56 3.90 9.87
C GLU A 127 -10.85 5.18 9.40
N SER A 128 -10.07 5.13 8.30
CA SER A 128 -9.45 6.31 7.72
C SER A 128 -10.46 7.23 7.06
N GLY A 129 -10.13 8.52 6.98
CA GLY A 129 -10.94 9.53 6.33
C GLY A 129 -10.87 9.49 4.80
N GLY A 130 -11.34 10.56 4.21
CA GLY A 130 -11.41 10.75 2.76
C GLY A 130 -12.81 10.51 2.20
N GLU A 131 -13.23 11.43 1.31
CA GLU A 131 -14.50 11.38 0.61
C GLU A 131 -14.28 11.54 -0.90
N PRO A 132 -15.10 10.88 -1.73
CA PRO A 132 -16.10 9.88 -1.35
C PRO A 132 -15.46 8.60 -0.81
N ARG A 133 -16.22 7.85 0.01
CA ARG A 133 -15.76 6.57 0.57
C ARG A 133 -15.61 5.51 -0.53
N TYR A 134 -14.88 4.43 -0.20
CA TYR A 134 -14.74 3.22 -1.03
C TYR A 134 -14.11 3.47 -2.39
N MET A 135 -13.11 4.33 -2.40
CA MET A 135 -12.28 4.63 -3.56
C MET A 135 -10.83 4.24 -3.34
N ALA A 136 -10.06 4.18 -4.43
CA ALA A 136 -8.63 4.06 -4.40
C ALA A 136 -7.99 4.93 -5.50
N SER A 137 -6.77 5.40 -5.23
CA SER A 137 -6.00 6.20 -6.17
C SER A 137 -4.53 5.78 -6.10
N PRO A 138 -3.87 5.49 -7.23
CA PRO A 138 -2.46 5.12 -7.23
C PRO A 138 -1.56 6.16 -6.56
N ASP A 139 -1.84 7.44 -6.75
CA ASP A 139 -1.09 8.55 -6.19
C ASP A 139 -1.37 8.70 -4.67
N ILE A 140 -2.65 8.83 -4.29
CA ILE A 140 -3.02 9.05 -2.89
C ILE A 140 -2.63 7.85 -2.02
N ASN A 141 -2.83 6.62 -2.51
CA ASN A 141 -2.49 5.44 -1.73
C ASN A 141 -0.97 5.19 -1.64
N THR A 142 -0.18 5.62 -2.64
CA THR A 142 1.28 5.69 -2.51
C THR A 142 1.69 6.70 -1.43
N GLU A 143 1.05 7.87 -1.42
CA GLU A 143 1.27 8.92 -0.42
C GLU A 143 0.89 8.46 1.00
N ASP A 144 -0.11 7.59 1.17
CA ASP A 144 -0.49 7.08 2.49
C ASP A 144 0.69 6.39 3.20
N PHE A 145 1.54 5.66 2.47
CA PHE A 145 2.79 5.12 3.03
C PHE A 145 3.80 6.21 3.38
N GLN A 146 3.96 7.24 2.53
CA GLN A 146 4.88 8.35 2.82
C GLN A 146 4.44 9.11 4.08
N ALA A 147 3.14 9.35 4.23
CA ALA A 147 2.57 9.95 5.44
C ALA A 147 2.78 9.08 6.69
N ALA A 148 2.73 7.76 6.54
CA ALA A 148 3.09 6.84 7.63
C ALA A 148 4.57 6.96 8.02
N VAL A 149 5.47 7.12 7.04
CA VAL A 149 6.90 7.40 7.29
C VAL A 149 7.09 8.75 7.98
N ASP A 150 6.38 9.81 7.54
CA ASP A 150 6.38 11.12 8.20
C ASP A 150 6.00 10.99 9.67
N PHE A 151 4.89 10.30 9.93
CA PHE A 151 4.40 10.07 11.30
C PHE A 151 5.42 9.32 12.16
N LEU A 152 5.94 8.19 11.68
CA LEU A 152 6.94 7.39 12.40
C LEU A 152 8.20 8.18 12.68
N SER A 153 8.65 9.02 11.74
CA SER A 153 9.85 9.85 11.88
C SER A 153 9.73 10.92 12.97
N THR A 154 8.51 11.24 13.42
CA THR A 154 8.24 12.26 14.46
C THR A 154 8.09 11.67 15.86
N LEU A 155 8.12 10.33 16.02
CA LEU A 155 7.96 9.68 17.31
C LEU A 155 9.29 9.67 18.08
N ASP A 156 9.25 10.07 19.36
CA ASP A 156 10.45 10.14 20.22
C ASP A 156 11.16 8.79 20.39
N ASN A 157 10.39 7.69 20.36
CA ASN A 157 10.87 6.33 20.52
C ASN A 157 11.16 5.60 19.19
N VAL A 158 11.20 6.32 18.06
CA VAL A 158 11.57 5.79 16.74
C VAL A 158 12.89 6.41 16.29
N ASP A 159 13.74 5.60 15.68
CA ASP A 159 14.90 6.07 14.96
C ASP A 159 14.50 6.39 13.52
N PRO A 160 14.50 7.67 13.10
CA PRO A 160 14.06 8.07 11.76
C PRO A 160 14.94 7.54 10.63
N ASP A 161 16.17 7.11 10.94
CA ASP A 161 17.09 6.50 9.98
C ASP A 161 16.88 4.98 9.84
N ARG A 162 15.97 4.38 10.63
CA ARG A 162 15.68 2.95 10.65
C ARG A 162 14.20 2.64 10.39
N ILE A 163 13.67 3.19 9.27
CA ILE A 163 12.27 2.99 8.88
C ILE A 163 12.19 2.06 7.67
N GLY A 164 11.33 1.06 7.79
CA GLY A 164 10.93 0.15 6.72
C GLY A 164 9.43 0.22 6.44
N ILE A 165 9.01 -0.40 5.34
CA ILE A 165 7.60 -0.59 5.00
C ILE A 165 7.33 -2.03 4.60
N LEU A 166 6.06 -2.48 4.78
CA LEU A 166 5.61 -3.78 4.32
C LEU A 166 4.24 -3.64 3.66
N GLY A 167 4.15 -4.10 2.41
CA GLY A 167 2.90 -4.12 1.65
C GLY A 167 2.43 -5.53 1.34
N ILE A 168 1.10 -5.76 1.46
CA ILE A 168 0.51 -7.08 1.24
C ILE A 168 -0.48 -7.01 0.09
N CYS A 169 -0.45 -7.99 -0.82
CA CYS A 169 -1.33 -8.05 -1.99
C CYS A 169 -1.21 -6.78 -2.86
N GLY A 170 -2.28 -6.07 -3.18
CA GLY A 170 -2.23 -4.82 -3.94
C GLY A 170 -1.38 -3.72 -3.30
N TRP A 171 -1.24 -3.75 -1.98
CA TRP A 171 -0.35 -2.83 -1.25
C TRP A 171 1.13 -3.16 -1.38
N GLY A 172 1.45 -4.36 -1.88
CA GLY A 172 2.82 -4.69 -2.29
C GLY A 172 3.31 -3.82 -3.43
N GLY A 173 2.49 -3.61 -4.47
CA GLY A 173 2.81 -2.69 -5.56
C GLY A 173 2.93 -1.23 -5.09
N MET A 174 2.02 -0.77 -4.19
CA MET A 174 2.10 0.56 -3.59
C MET A 174 3.38 0.74 -2.76
N ALA A 175 3.78 -0.27 -1.97
CA ALA A 175 5.01 -0.24 -1.20
C ALA A 175 6.26 -0.13 -2.09
N LEU A 176 6.32 -0.87 -3.19
CA LEU A 176 7.41 -0.75 -4.16
C LEU A 176 7.45 0.63 -4.81
N ASN A 177 6.30 1.18 -5.19
CA ASN A 177 6.23 2.55 -5.72
C ASN A 177 6.68 3.59 -4.68
N THR A 178 6.27 3.42 -3.42
CA THR A 178 6.70 4.29 -2.33
C THR A 178 8.21 4.21 -2.11
N ALA A 179 8.80 3.01 -2.12
CA ALA A 179 10.25 2.82 -1.98
C ALA A 179 11.05 3.44 -3.14
N ALA A 180 10.44 3.57 -4.33
CA ALA A 180 11.07 4.24 -5.46
C ALA A 180 11.09 5.78 -5.34
N ILE A 181 10.18 6.36 -4.55
CA ILE A 181 10.04 7.82 -4.41
C ILE A 181 10.53 8.33 -3.05
N ASP A 182 10.37 7.57 -1.96
CA ASP A 182 10.76 7.97 -0.60
C ASP A 182 12.11 7.38 -0.18
N THR A 183 13.14 8.20 -0.22
CA THR A 183 14.53 7.79 0.08
C THR A 183 14.81 7.54 1.56
N ARG A 184 13.88 7.86 2.47
CA ARG A 184 13.98 7.58 3.90
C ARG A 184 13.75 6.11 4.22
N ILE A 185 13.07 5.38 3.33
CA ILE A 185 12.79 3.95 3.49
C ILE A 185 14.06 3.14 3.25
N LYS A 186 14.50 2.39 4.28
CA LYS A 186 15.72 1.59 4.25
C LYS A 186 15.48 0.13 3.86
N ALA A 187 14.26 -0.39 4.12
CA ALA A 187 13.88 -1.76 3.82
C ALA A 187 12.41 -1.84 3.42
N THR A 188 12.11 -2.58 2.36
CA THR A 188 10.75 -2.82 1.87
C THR A 188 10.52 -4.32 1.75
N ALA A 189 9.54 -4.86 2.46
CA ALA A 189 9.06 -6.21 2.23
C ALA A 189 7.70 -6.18 1.53
N VAL A 190 7.47 -7.07 0.58
CA VAL A 190 6.17 -7.23 -0.06
C VAL A 190 5.75 -8.70 -0.06
N MET A 191 4.52 -8.93 0.38
CA MET A 191 3.96 -10.25 0.56
C MET A 191 2.85 -10.50 -0.46
N THR A 192 2.96 -11.59 -1.22
CA THR A 192 1.92 -12.00 -2.17
C THR A 192 1.39 -10.84 -3.04
N MET A 193 2.31 -10.05 -3.60
CA MET A 193 2.03 -8.75 -4.21
C MET A 193 1.17 -8.82 -5.47
N TYR A 194 0.45 -7.72 -5.72
CA TYR A 194 -0.12 -7.36 -7.01
C TYR A 194 0.44 -6.02 -7.51
N ASP A 195 0.49 -5.86 -8.81
CA ASP A 195 0.44 -4.55 -9.44
C ASP A 195 -1.02 -4.21 -9.75
N MET A 196 -1.65 -3.42 -8.89
CA MET A 196 -3.06 -3.04 -9.06
C MET A 196 -3.28 -2.19 -10.31
N THR A 197 -2.27 -1.48 -10.81
CA THR A 197 -2.39 -0.72 -12.05
C THR A 197 -2.37 -1.63 -13.28
N ARG A 198 -1.50 -2.64 -13.27
CA ARG A 198 -1.43 -3.64 -14.35
C ARG A 198 -2.69 -4.49 -14.42
N ILE A 199 -3.21 -4.99 -13.27
CA ILE A 199 -4.42 -5.81 -13.28
C ILE A 199 -5.65 -5.04 -13.77
N ASN A 200 -5.81 -3.77 -13.38
CA ASN A 200 -6.90 -2.93 -13.85
C ASN A 200 -6.76 -2.55 -15.33
N ALA A 201 -5.52 -2.38 -15.83
CA ALA A 201 -5.28 -2.03 -17.22
C ALA A 201 -5.31 -3.22 -18.18
N ASN A 202 -4.78 -4.36 -17.77
CA ASN A 202 -4.48 -5.48 -18.63
C ASN A 202 -5.22 -6.77 -18.30
N GLY A 203 -5.95 -6.83 -17.17
CA GLY A 203 -6.57 -8.06 -16.68
C GLY A 203 -5.54 -9.09 -16.15
N TYR A 204 -6.03 -10.24 -15.71
CA TYR A 204 -5.16 -11.34 -15.28
C TYR A 204 -4.33 -11.86 -16.46
N PHE A 205 -3.04 -12.09 -16.22
CA PHE A 205 -2.07 -12.57 -17.22
C PHE A 205 -1.99 -11.69 -18.48
N ASP A 206 -2.28 -10.38 -18.33
CA ASP A 206 -2.33 -9.42 -19.43
C ASP A 206 -3.31 -9.83 -20.55
N SER A 207 -4.42 -10.45 -20.20
CA SER A 207 -5.40 -11.01 -21.15
C SER A 207 -6.24 -9.97 -21.88
N MET A 208 -6.22 -8.70 -21.44
CA MET A 208 -6.97 -7.62 -22.07
C MET A 208 -6.12 -6.92 -23.14
N ASP A 209 -6.58 -6.98 -24.37
CA ASP A 209 -6.03 -6.19 -25.47
C ASP A 209 -6.53 -4.72 -25.45
N GLY A 210 -6.15 -3.95 -26.44
CA GLY A 210 -6.53 -2.54 -26.57
C GLY A 210 -8.03 -2.32 -26.72
N GLU A 211 -8.73 -3.22 -27.43
CA GLU A 211 -10.17 -3.13 -27.64
C GLU A 211 -10.94 -3.49 -26.36
N ALA A 212 -10.61 -4.59 -25.71
CA ALA A 212 -11.21 -4.97 -24.43
C ALA A 212 -11.05 -3.86 -23.38
N ARG A 213 -9.87 -3.25 -23.31
CA ARG A 213 -9.58 -2.10 -22.43
C ARG A 213 -10.42 -0.87 -22.80
N TYR A 214 -10.63 -0.62 -24.09
CA TYR A 214 -11.48 0.48 -24.55
C TYR A 214 -12.94 0.24 -24.12
N GLN A 215 -13.48 -0.95 -24.31
CA GLN A 215 -14.84 -1.30 -23.92
C GLN A 215 -15.06 -1.20 -22.40
N GLN A 216 -14.07 -1.60 -21.61
CA GLN A 216 -14.11 -1.40 -20.16
C GLN A 216 -14.19 0.09 -19.80
N ARG A 217 -13.42 0.95 -20.46
CA ARG A 217 -13.50 2.42 -20.25
C ARG A 217 -14.87 2.97 -20.66
N VAL A 218 -15.46 2.48 -21.76
CA VAL A 218 -16.81 2.87 -22.17
C VAL A 218 -17.80 2.57 -21.06
N ALA A 219 -17.79 1.35 -20.53
CA ALA A 219 -18.69 0.94 -19.44
C ALA A 219 -18.47 1.79 -18.17
N LEU A 220 -17.22 2.00 -17.74
CA LEU A 220 -16.89 2.82 -16.58
C LEU A 220 -17.30 4.29 -16.77
N ASN A 221 -17.17 4.85 -17.96
CA ASN A 221 -17.59 6.23 -18.24
C ASN A 221 -19.11 6.37 -18.25
N GLN A 222 -19.84 5.36 -18.73
CA GLN A 222 -21.30 5.30 -18.62
C GLN A 222 -21.74 5.24 -17.16
N GLN A 223 -21.07 4.40 -16.34
CA GLN A 223 -21.31 4.32 -14.90
C GLN A 223 -21.04 5.67 -14.20
N ARG A 224 -19.94 6.35 -14.53
CA ARG A 224 -19.67 7.70 -13.98
C ARG A 224 -20.78 8.68 -14.26
N THR A 225 -21.31 8.68 -15.49
CA THR A 225 -22.44 9.56 -15.87
C THR A 225 -23.70 9.21 -15.07
N ALA A 226 -23.98 7.92 -14.90
CA ALA A 226 -25.11 7.44 -14.13
C ALA A 226 -25.00 7.81 -12.64
N ASP A 227 -23.82 7.62 -12.03
CA ASP A 227 -23.54 8.00 -10.64
C ASP A 227 -23.75 9.51 -10.44
N TYR A 228 -23.20 10.32 -11.33
CA TYR A 228 -23.34 11.77 -11.27
C TYR A 228 -24.80 12.22 -11.36
N ALA A 229 -25.57 11.60 -12.27
CA ALA A 229 -26.98 11.92 -12.46
C ALA A 229 -27.86 11.52 -11.26
N ARG A 230 -27.50 10.42 -10.59
CA ARG A 230 -28.21 9.91 -9.39
C ARG A 230 -27.81 10.64 -8.11
N GLY A 231 -26.60 11.23 -8.08
CA GLY A 231 -26.04 11.87 -6.89
C GLY A 231 -25.45 10.91 -5.86
N TYR A 232 -25.21 9.65 -6.22
CA TYR A 232 -24.51 8.66 -5.38
C TYR A 232 -23.75 7.64 -6.24
N TYR A 233 -22.73 7.01 -5.65
CA TYR A 233 -21.92 5.99 -6.32
C TYR A 233 -22.52 4.61 -6.15
N GLU A 234 -22.58 3.84 -7.23
CA GLU A 234 -22.92 2.42 -7.20
C GLU A 234 -21.74 1.62 -6.68
N THR A 235 -21.98 0.64 -5.80
CA THR A 235 -20.94 -0.24 -5.24
C THR A 235 -20.90 -1.58 -5.94
N GLY A 236 -19.74 -2.26 -5.85
CA GLY A 236 -19.53 -3.58 -6.41
C GLY A 236 -18.08 -4.02 -6.30
N GLY A 237 -17.78 -5.25 -6.76
CA GLY A 237 -16.40 -5.74 -6.83
C GLY A 237 -15.81 -6.19 -5.49
N GLY A 238 -16.61 -6.49 -4.49
CA GLY A 238 -16.22 -7.30 -3.33
C GLY A 238 -15.99 -8.77 -3.72
N VAL A 239 -15.56 -9.58 -2.77
CA VAL A 239 -15.45 -11.03 -3.02
C VAL A 239 -16.87 -11.58 -3.25
N ILE A 240 -17.00 -12.38 -4.33
CA ILE A 240 -18.30 -12.90 -4.76
C ILE A 240 -18.97 -13.72 -3.65
N ASP A 241 -20.27 -13.46 -3.43
CA ASP A 241 -21.10 -14.19 -2.50
C ASP A 241 -22.56 -14.20 -3.04
N PRO A 242 -23.21 -15.36 -3.23
CA PRO A 242 -22.72 -16.71 -2.91
C PRO A 242 -21.60 -17.20 -3.83
N LEU A 243 -20.75 -18.10 -3.30
CA LEU A 243 -19.65 -18.70 -4.07
C LEU A 243 -20.21 -19.63 -5.16
N PRO A 244 -19.89 -19.42 -6.46
CA PRO A 244 -20.27 -20.35 -7.51
C PRO A 244 -19.63 -21.73 -7.32
N ALA A 245 -20.37 -22.80 -7.64
CA ALA A 245 -19.90 -24.18 -7.47
C ALA A 245 -18.65 -24.50 -8.31
N ASP A 246 -18.56 -23.90 -9.49
CA ASP A 246 -17.46 -24.06 -10.47
C ASP A 246 -16.39 -22.96 -10.35
N ALA A 247 -16.41 -22.17 -9.28
CA ALA A 247 -15.44 -21.09 -9.09
C ALA A 247 -13.99 -21.62 -9.15
N PRO A 248 -13.07 -20.89 -9.80
CA PRO A 248 -11.64 -21.18 -9.76
C PRO A 248 -11.10 -21.25 -8.33
N GLN A 249 -10.02 -22.01 -8.11
CA GLN A 249 -9.48 -22.21 -6.75
C GLN A 249 -9.15 -20.89 -6.06
N PHE A 250 -8.51 -19.95 -6.73
CA PHE A 250 -8.17 -18.67 -6.11
C PHE A 250 -9.41 -17.86 -5.67
N VAL A 251 -10.54 -17.99 -6.35
CA VAL A 251 -11.81 -17.36 -5.94
C VAL A 251 -12.33 -18.00 -4.67
N LYS A 252 -12.22 -19.35 -4.56
CA LYS A 252 -12.55 -20.10 -3.35
C LYS A 252 -11.67 -19.69 -2.18
N ASP A 253 -10.36 -19.49 -2.42
CA ASP A 253 -9.42 -19.04 -1.39
C ASP A 253 -9.76 -17.65 -0.86
N TYR A 254 -10.14 -16.71 -1.75
CA TYR A 254 -10.61 -15.38 -1.35
C TYR A 254 -11.93 -15.44 -0.57
N TYR A 255 -12.87 -16.27 -1.03
CA TYR A 255 -14.13 -16.49 -0.32
C TYR A 255 -13.88 -17.04 1.09
N ASP A 256 -13.04 -18.09 1.21
CA ASP A 256 -12.68 -18.68 2.49
C ASP A 256 -12.08 -17.66 3.45
N TYR A 257 -11.21 -16.77 2.96
CA TYR A 257 -10.63 -15.73 3.81
C TYR A 257 -11.65 -14.63 4.16
N TYR A 258 -12.29 -14.00 3.17
CA TYR A 258 -13.07 -12.77 3.39
C TYR A 258 -14.52 -12.99 3.82
N LYS A 259 -15.13 -14.14 3.48
CA LYS A 259 -16.56 -14.41 3.73
C LYS A 259 -16.80 -15.41 4.86
N THR A 260 -15.75 -15.91 5.51
CA THR A 260 -15.84 -16.83 6.66
C THR A 260 -15.18 -16.23 7.90
N PRO A 261 -15.38 -16.81 9.10
CA PRO A 261 -14.71 -16.34 10.31
C PRO A 261 -13.17 -16.33 10.27
N ARG A 262 -12.55 -16.92 9.25
CA ARG A 262 -11.10 -16.90 9.05
C ARG A 262 -10.54 -15.49 8.97
N GLY A 263 -11.21 -14.60 8.24
CA GLY A 263 -10.73 -13.23 8.06
C GLY A 263 -11.84 -12.21 7.76
N TYR A 264 -13.12 -12.57 7.91
CA TYR A 264 -14.23 -11.63 7.74
C TYR A 264 -14.09 -10.44 8.70
N HIS A 265 -14.30 -9.24 8.16
CA HIS A 265 -14.39 -8.03 8.97
C HIS A 265 -15.44 -7.07 8.42
N GLU A 266 -16.25 -6.49 9.32
CA GLU A 266 -17.41 -5.64 8.96
C GLU A 266 -17.04 -4.38 8.17
N ARG A 267 -15.79 -3.85 8.31
CA ARG A 267 -15.31 -2.68 7.58
C ARG A 267 -14.53 -3.00 6.31
N SER A 268 -14.23 -4.28 6.07
CA SER A 268 -13.51 -4.71 4.87
C SER A 268 -14.40 -4.66 3.64
N LEU A 269 -13.95 -4.02 2.57
CA LEU A 269 -14.69 -3.95 1.30
C LEU A 269 -14.81 -5.33 0.65
N ASN A 270 -13.78 -6.18 0.78
CA ASN A 270 -13.80 -7.54 0.26
C ASN A 270 -14.76 -8.46 1.03
N SER A 271 -14.98 -8.18 2.32
CA SER A 271 -15.96 -8.93 3.14
C SER A 271 -17.40 -8.49 2.90
N ASN A 272 -17.62 -7.33 2.29
CA ASN A 272 -18.94 -6.71 2.12
C ASN A 272 -19.18 -6.32 0.66
N ASP A 273 -19.80 -5.16 0.40
CA ASP A 273 -20.32 -4.76 -0.91
C ASP A 273 -19.25 -4.28 -1.91
N GLY A 274 -18.00 -4.17 -1.48
CA GLY A 274 -16.89 -3.80 -2.34
C GLY A 274 -16.69 -2.29 -2.47
N TRP A 275 -16.21 -1.90 -3.64
CA TRP A 275 -15.78 -0.54 -3.97
C TRP A 275 -16.89 0.24 -4.69
N ASN A 276 -16.77 1.57 -4.74
CA ASN A 276 -17.47 2.30 -5.80
C ASN A 276 -17.02 1.75 -7.14
N GLN A 277 -17.95 1.38 -8.02
CA GLN A 277 -17.62 0.70 -9.28
C GLN A 277 -16.61 1.46 -10.15
N THR A 278 -16.62 2.80 -10.07
CA THR A 278 -15.68 3.67 -10.78
C THR A 278 -14.47 4.10 -9.92
N GLY A 279 -14.39 3.61 -8.69
CA GLY A 279 -13.42 4.05 -7.69
C GLY A 279 -11.96 3.77 -8.04
N CYS A 280 -11.71 2.76 -8.89
CA CYS A 280 -10.35 2.37 -9.29
C CYS A 280 -10.01 2.73 -10.75
N ILE A 281 -10.81 3.57 -11.42
CA ILE A 281 -10.61 3.87 -12.85
C ILE A 281 -9.23 4.47 -13.15
N SER A 282 -8.66 5.25 -12.24
CA SER A 282 -7.35 5.89 -12.43
C SER A 282 -6.20 4.89 -12.52
N PHE A 283 -6.37 3.69 -11.94
CA PHE A 283 -5.36 2.63 -12.02
C PHE A 283 -5.07 2.18 -13.46
N MET A 284 -6.04 2.29 -14.36
CA MET A 284 -5.88 1.86 -15.76
C MET A 284 -4.81 2.65 -16.54
N ASN A 285 -4.49 3.88 -16.11
CA ASN A 285 -3.62 4.78 -16.85
C ASN A 285 -2.41 5.29 -16.05
N GLN A 286 -2.16 4.76 -14.86
CA GLN A 286 -1.09 5.23 -13.96
C GLN A 286 -0.20 4.07 -13.50
N PRO A 287 0.70 3.55 -14.37
CA PRO A 287 1.58 2.43 -14.00
C PRO A 287 2.56 2.86 -12.91
N ILE A 288 2.48 2.20 -11.73
CA ILE A 288 3.24 2.56 -10.54
C ILE A 288 4.62 1.90 -10.45
N LEU A 289 4.87 0.78 -11.13
CA LEU A 289 6.14 0.06 -11.00
C LEU A 289 7.23 0.51 -11.98
N LYS A 290 7.00 1.54 -12.76
CA LYS A 290 7.93 2.01 -13.81
C LYS A 290 9.34 2.35 -13.32
N TYR A 291 9.46 2.86 -12.10
CA TYR A 291 10.72 3.33 -11.51
C TYR A 291 11.26 2.44 -10.40
N THR A 292 10.69 1.26 -10.17
CA THR A 292 11.15 0.33 -9.13
C THR A 292 12.61 -0.12 -9.29
N LYS A 293 13.12 -0.14 -10.53
CA LYS A 293 14.54 -0.39 -10.83
C LYS A 293 15.51 0.66 -10.27
N GLU A 294 14.99 1.81 -9.82
CA GLU A 294 15.79 2.89 -9.20
C GLU A 294 15.83 2.80 -7.67
N ILE A 295 15.11 1.86 -7.06
CA ILE A 295 15.10 1.63 -5.62
C ILE A 295 16.50 1.24 -5.17
N ARG A 296 17.11 2.06 -4.29
CA ARG A 296 18.45 1.80 -3.73
C ARG A 296 18.40 0.99 -2.44
N SER A 297 17.32 1.12 -1.67
CA SER A 297 17.13 0.38 -0.42
C SER A 297 16.87 -1.12 -0.65
N ALA A 298 17.00 -1.91 0.42
CA ALA A 298 16.77 -3.34 0.36
C ALA A 298 15.30 -3.67 0.07
N VAL A 299 15.07 -4.69 -0.77
CA VAL A 299 13.71 -5.19 -1.08
C VAL A 299 13.67 -6.70 -0.93
N LEU A 300 12.68 -7.22 -0.20
CA LEU A 300 12.33 -8.63 -0.12
C LEU A 300 10.92 -8.83 -0.67
N ILE A 301 10.79 -9.64 -1.71
CA ILE A 301 9.52 -10.09 -2.25
C ILE A 301 9.27 -11.53 -1.81
N VAL A 302 8.13 -11.79 -1.17
CA VAL A 302 7.71 -13.15 -0.78
C VAL A 302 6.40 -13.49 -1.48
N HIS A 303 6.35 -14.65 -2.13
CA HIS A 303 5.16 -15.11 -2.85
C HIS A 303 4.96 -16.61 -2.73
N GLY A 304 3.72 -17.08 -2.89
CA GLY A 304 3.41 -18.51 -2.91
C GLY A 304 3.62 -19.13 -4.30
N SER A 305 4.07 -20.38 -4.37
CA SER A 305 4.26 -21.08 -5.65
C SER A 305 2.94 -21.36 -6.37
N GLU A 306 1.86 -21.60 -5.61
CA GLU A 306 0.51 -21.87 -6.13
C GLU A 306 -0.37 -20.61 -6.24
N ALA A 307 0.19 -19.44 -5.94
CA ALA A 307 -0.55 -18.20 -6.06
C ALA A 307 -0.73 -17.80 -7.53
N HIS A 308 -1.97 -17.61 -7.96
CA HIS A 308 -2.33 -17.15 -9.31
C HIS A 308 -1.71 -15.79 -9.68
N SER A 309 -1.32 -15.00 -8.67
CA SER A 309 -0.70 -13.67 -8.80
C SER A 309 0.84 -13.69 -8.80
N ARG A 310 1.49 -14.86 -8.76
CA ARG A 310 2.95 -14.99 -8.64
C ARG A 310 3.72 -14.24 -9.72
N TYR A 311 3.20 -14.18 -10.94
CA TYR A 311 3.84 -13.49 -12.06
C TYR A 311 4.07 -11.99 -11.81
N PHE A 312 3.24 -11.31 -11.00
CA PHE A 312 3.51 -9.92 -10.62
C PHE A 312 4.81 -9.77 -9.84
N ALA A 313 5.05 -10.70 -8.90
CA ALA A 313 6.26 -10.70 -8.08
C ALA A 313 7.51 -11.02 -8.90
N GLU A 314 7.42 -12.03 -9.77
CA GLU A 314 8.53 -12.46 -10.64
C GLU A 314 8.91 -11.37 -11.63
N ASP A 315 7.92 -10.70 -12.24
CA ASP A 315 8.15 -9.60 -13.18
C ASP A 315 8.74 -8.38 -12.47
N ALA A 316 8.20 -7.98 -11.31
CA ALA A 316 8.72 -6.86 -10.54
C ALA A 316 10.18 -7.12 -10.09
N TYR A 317 10.49 -8.33 -9.63
CA TYR A 317 11.85 -8.72 -9.26
C TYR A 317 12.79 -8.67 -10.46
N ARG A 318 12.38 -9.23 -11.60
CA ARG A 318 13.16 -9.20 -12.84
C ARG A 318 13.46 -7.77 -13.27
N ASP A 319 12.46 -6.89 -13.24
CA ASP A 319 12.64 -5.49 -13.64
C ASP A 319 13.59 -4.75 -12.69
N MET A 320 13.49 -4.98 -11.38
CA MET A 320 14.39 -4.38 -10.40
C MET A 320 15.83 -4.88 -10.50
N THR A 321 16.08 -6.07 -11.03
CA THR A 321 17.41 -6.69 -11.04
C THR A 321 18.09 -6.64 -12.41
N SER A 322 17.35 -6.41 -13.51
CA SER A 322 17.87 -6.57 -14.88
C SER A 322 18.83 -5.46 -15.32
N TYR A 323 18.67 -4.21 -14.86
CA TYR A 323 19.38 -3.05 -15.44
C TYR A 323 19.91 -2.06 -14.37
N THR A 324 20.10 -2.49 -13.13
CA THR A 324 20.46 -1.60 -12.05
C THR A 324 21.74 -2.01 -11.33
N ASN A 325 22.49 -1.02 -10.81
CA ASN A 325 23.60 -1.23 -9.89
C ASN A 325 23.13 -1.61 -8.47
N TYR A 326 21.81 -1.63 -8.22
CA TYR A 326 21.23 -1.86 -6.89
C TYR A 326 20.58 -3.23 -6.75
N ARG A 327 20.91 -4.19 -7.63
CA ARG A 327 20.32 -5.54 -7.65
C ARG A 327 20.70 -6.42 -6.46
N ASP A 328 21.88 -6.21 -5.88
CA ASP A 328 22.45 -7.12 -4.90
C ASP A 328 21.72 -7.13 -3.54
N ASN A 329 20.86 -6.16 -3.29
CA ASN A 329 19.99 -6.10 -2.11
C ASN A 329 18.51 -6.34 -2.42
N LYS A 330 18.22 -6.99 -3.55
CA LYS A 330 16.89 -7.41 -3.94
C LYS A 330 16.78 -8.93 -3.82
N GLU A 331 15.71 -9.39 -3.20
CA GLU A 331 15.49 -10.82 -2.97
C GLU A 331 14.07 -11.22 -3.34
N LEU A 332 13.92 -12.36 -4.00
CA LEU A 332 12.65 -13.03 -4.27
C LEU A 332 12.63 -14.38 -3.56
N MET A 333 11.65 -14.59 -2.69
CA MET A 333 11.42 -15.86 -1.99
C MET A 333 10.08 -16.44 -2.41
N ILE A 334 10.10 -17.62 -3.00
CA ILE A 334 8.90 -18.38 -3.35
C ILE A 334 8.68 -19.48 -2.32
N ILE A 335 7.51 -19.47 -1.68
CA ILE A 335 7.11 -20.46 -0.68
C ILE A 335 6.43 -21.64 -1.40
N PRO A 336 7.02 -22.85 -1.36
CA PRO A 336 6.45 -24.01 -2.03
C PRO A 336 5.06 -24.36 -1.48
N GLY A 337 4.10 -24.64 -2.36
CA GLY A 337 2.76 -25.06 -2.04
C GLY A 337 1.82 -23.96 -1.50
N ALA A 338 2.33 -22.77 -1.18
CA ALA A 338 1.51 -21.70 -0.65
C ALA A 338 0.65 -21.03 -1.75
N THR A 339 -0.61 -20.79 -1.45
CA THR A 339 -1.52 -19.97 -2.25
C THR A 339 -1.34 -18.46 -1.96
N HIS A 340 -2.11 -17.64 -2.62
CA HIS A 340 -2.11 -16.20 -2.35
C HIS A 340 -2.59 -15.88 -0.93
N CYS A 341 -3.70 -16.47 -0.51
CA CYS A 341 -4.33 -16.21 0.79
C CYS A 341 -3.64 -16.91 1.96
N ASP A 342 -2.80 -17.92 1.73
CA ASP A 342 -1.98 -18.52 2.79
C ASP A 342 -0.94 -17.52 3.34
N LEU A 343 -0.52 -16.56 2.53
CA LEU A 343 0.36 -15.47 3.00
C LEU A 343 -0.39 -14.32 3.69
N TYR A 344 -1.69 -14.45 3.95
CA TYR A 344 -2.45 -13.48 4.74
C TYR A 344 -2.40 -13.79 6.25
N ASP A 345 -2.58 -15.06 6.61
CA ASP A 345 -2.66 -15.52 8.01
C ASP A 345 -1.79 -16.75 8.32
N GLY A 346 -1.10 -17.28 7.31
CA GLY A 346 -0.27 -18.47 7.38
C GLY A 346 -0.95 -19.73 6.85
N GLY A 347 -2.27 -19.68 6.63
CA GLY A 347 -3.03 -20.85 6.23
C GLY A 347 -2.93 -21.99 7.25
N LYS A 348 -3.22 -23.22 6.82
CA LYS A 348 -3.15 -24.43 7.66
C LYS A 348 -1.72 -24.77 8.07
N ASP A 349 -0.77 -24.53 7.17
CA ASP A 349 0.63 -24.97 7.32
C ASP A 349 1.53 -23.86 7.92
N LYS A 350 0.95 -22.71 8.31
CA LYS A 350 1.65 -21.56 8.91
C LYS A 350 2.85 -21.10 8.09
N VAL A 351 2.64 -20.96 6.78
CA VAL A 351 3.68 -20.76 5.78
C VAL A 351 4.36 -19.39 5.79
N ILE A 352 3.88 -18.41 6.58
CA ILE A 352 4.49 -17.09 6.63
C ILE A 352 5.92 -17.18 7.20
N PRO A 353 6.95 -16.72 6.46
CA PRO A 353 8.34 -16.89 6.87
C PRO A 353 8.77 -15.80 7.85
N TRP A 354 8.24 -15.82 9.08
CA TRP A 354 8.46 -14.79 10.11
C TRP A 354 9.93 -14.55 10.42
N ASP A 355 10.73 -15.63 10.54
CA ASP A 355 12.16 -15.52 10.84
C ASP A 355 12.92 -14.83 9.68
N LYS A 356 12.51 -15.09 8.43
CA LYS A 356 13.08 -14.42 7.27
C LYS A 356 12.76 -12.94 7.25
N LEU A 357 11.50 -12.56 7.55
CA LEU A 357 11.08 -11.16 7.65
C LEU A 357 11.84 -10.45 8.77
N GLU A 358 11.95 -11.07 9.94
CA GLU A 358 12.72 -10.55 11.07
C GLU A 358 14.19 -10.32 10.69
N ALA A 359 14.84 -11.34 10.13
CA ALA A 359 16.24 -11.27 9.70
C ALA A 359 16.45 -10.16 8.65
N PHE A 360 15.55 -10.05 7.67
CA PHE A 360 15.60 -9.04 6.64
C PHE A 360 15.53 -7.62 7.21
N PHE A 361 14.54 -7.33 8.06
CA PHE A 361 14.41 -6.00 8.64
C PHE A 361 15.55 -5.69 9.62
N LYS A 362 15.95 -6.63 10.48
CA LYS A 362 17.10 -6.44 11.39
C LYS A 362 18.43 -6.20 10.65
N ALA A 363 18.62 -6.82 9.49
CA ALA A 363 19.82 -6.61 8.69
C ALA A 363 19.87 -5.21 8.04
N ASN A 364 18.73 -4.64 7.68
CA ASN A 364 18.63 -3.44 6.87
C ASN A 364 18.13 -2.18 7.63
N LEU A 365 17.65 -2.34 8.86
CA LEU A 365 17.26 -1.26 9.77
C LEU A 365 18.26 -1.14 10.94
N LYS A 366 19.56 -0.95 10.61
CA LYS A 366 20.67 -0.82 11.56
C LYS A 366 20.96 0.62 11.91
#